data_ec814741445447fd2dcea453df32eaf3
#
_entry.id   ec814741445447fd2dcea453df32eaf3
#
_cell.length_a   1.000
_cell.length_b   1.000
_cell.length_c   1.000
_cell.angle_alpha   90.00
_cell.angle_beta   90.00
_cell.angle_gamma   90.00
#
_symmetry.space_group_name_H-M   'P 1'
#
loop_
_entity.id
_entity.type
_entity.pdbx_description
1 polymer ?
#
loop_
_entity_poly.entity_id
_entity_poly.type
_entity_poly.pdbx_seq_one_letter_code
_entity_poly.pdbx_strand_id
1 'polypeptide(L)'
;MKSIKKFLAENDNLIHATMQKISSHVQRRKGEWVFNTVLIEGYEVPFKYKRQKDYKSLQGASVDMIYYPDKETIAGMEFEYMKVVKINIS
;
A
#
# COMPACT_ATOMS: atom_id res chain seq x y z
N MET A 1 6.11 3.22 -19.97
CA MET A 1 5.94 2.91 -18.54
C MET A 1 7.30 2.57 -17.94
N LYS A 2 7.61 3.13 -16.78
CA LYS A 2 8.85 2.78 -16.09
C LYS A 2 8.76 1.36 -15.52
N SER A 3 9.84 0.59 -15.66
CA SER A 3 9.93 -0.69 -14.97
C SER A 3 10.09 -0.47 -13.48
N ILE A 4 9.71 -1.45 -12.68
CA ILE A 4 9.89 -1.35 -11.22
C ILE A 4 11.37 -1.19 -10.86
N LYS A 5 12.25 -1.81 -11.62
CA LYS A 5 13.70 -1.70 -11.40
C LYS A 5 14.18 -0.26 -11.57
N LYS A 6 13.70 0.44 -12.60
CA LYS A 6 14.04 1.83 -12.82
C LYS A 6 13.47 2.72 -11.72
N PHE A 7 12.24 2.45 -11.30
CA PHE A 7 11.61 3.17 -10.19
C PHE A 7 12.42 3.03 -8.90
N LEU A 8 12.86 1.82 -8.59
CA LEU A 8 13.69 1.55 -7.41
C LEU A 8 15.01 2.29 -7.45
N ALA A 9 15.63 2.41 -8.62
CA ALA A 9 16.89 3.12 -8.78
C ALA A 9 16.73 4.63 -8.58
N GLU A 10 15.55 5.19 -8.88
CA GLU A 10 15.27 6.61 -8.76
C GLU A 10 14.79 7.02 -7.37
N ASN A 11 14.36 6.05 -6.55
CA ASN A 11 13.77 6.31 -5.23
C ASN A 11 14.51 5.51 -4.15
N ASP A 12 15.46 6.16 -3.52
CA ASP A 12 16.28 5.54 -2.48
C ASP A 12 15.56 5.38 -1.13
N ASN A 13 14.38 5.99 -0.97
CA ASN A 13 13.57 5.87 0.24
C ASN A 13 12.54 4.72 0.18
N LEU A 14 12.60 3.88 -0.85
CA LEU A 14 11.72 2.72 -0.95
C LEU A 14 12.12 1.65 0.06
N ILE A 15 11.10 1.08 0.69
CA ILE A 15 11.28 0.05 1.69
C ILE A 15 10.73 -1.28 1.15
N HIS A 16 11.51 -2.35 1.29
CA HIS A 16 11.10 -3.69 0.91
C HIS A 16 10.79 -4.48 2.19
N ALA A 17 9.58 -5.04 2.25
CA ALA A 17 9.18 -5.85 3.40
C ALA A 17 8.60 -7.17 2.90
N THR A 18 8.97 -8.26 3.54
CA THR A 18 8.50 -9.60 3.20
C THR A 18 7.74 -10.20 4.37
N MET A 19 6.84 -11.13 4.06
CA MET A 19 6.11 -11.90 5.07
C MET A 19 5.36 -11.02 6.07
N GLN A 20 4.75 -9.95 5.57
CA GLN A 20 3.97 -9.03 6.41
C GLN A 20 2.52 -9.48 6.48
N LYS A 21 2.01 -9.66 7.68
CA LYS A 21 0.64 -10.14 7.86
C LYS A 21 -0.35 -9.00 7.87
N ILE A 22 -1.38 -9.12 7.03
CA ILE A 22 -2.44 -8.13 6.94
C ILE A 22 -3.52 -8.43 7.96
N SER A 23 -3.72 -7.51 8.89
CA SER A 23 -4.75 -7.65 9.92
C SER A 23 -6.11 -7.13 9.46
N SER A 24 -6.13 -6.17 8.52
CA SER A 24 -7.36 -5.57 8.01
C SER A 24 -7.18 -5.11 6.57
N HIS A 25 -8.22 -5.22 5.77
CA HIS A 25 -8.20 -4.76 4.38
C HIS A 25 -9.57 -4.14 4.05
N VAL A 26 -9.57 -2.84 3.80
CA VAL A 26 -10.76 -2.08 3.39
C VAL A 26 -10.63 -1.71 1.94
N GLN A 27 -11.66 -1.98 1.16
CA GLN A 27 -11.72 -1.66 -0.27
C GLN A 27 -12.88 -0.72 -0.52
N ARG A 28 -12.63 0.37 -1.23
CA ARG A 28 -13.66 1.34 -1.61
C ARG A 28 -13.55 1.64 -3.10
N ARG A 29 -14.63 1.42 -3.82
CA ARG A 29 -14.69 1.79 -5.24
C ARG A 29 -15.09 3.25 -5.36
N LYS A 30 -14.36 3.96 -6.20
CA LYS A 30 -14.68 5.34 -6.55
C LYS A 30 -14.37 5.53 -8.03
N GLY A 31 -15.43 5.58 -8.85
CA GLY A 31 -15.28 5.62 -10.31
C GLY A 31 -14.61 4.34 -10.82
N GLU A 32 -13.55 4.49 -11.58
CA GLU A 32 -12.80 3.37 -12.15
C GLU A 32 -11.80 2.77 -11.20
N TRP A 33 -11.62 3.37 -10.01
CA TRP A 33 -10.56 2.98 -9.09
C TRP A 33 -11.13 2.31 -7.85
N VAL A 34 -10.41 1.29 -7.40
CA VAL A 34 -10.63 0.68 -6.09
C VAL A 34 -9.51 1.13 -5.18
N PHE A 35 -9.87 1.88 -4.16
CA PHE A 35 -8.93 2.37 -3.16
C PHE A 35 -8.81 1.35 -2.05
N ASN A 36 -7.59 0.90 -1.81
CA ASN A 36 -7.30 -0.14 -0.83
C ASN A 36 -6.53 0.45 0.34
N THR A 37 -7.00 0.13 1.56
CA THR A 37 -6.31 0.48 2.79
C THR A 37 -6.10 -0.79 3.58
N VAL A 38 -4.85 -1.12 3.87
CA VAL A 38 -4.52 -2.30 4.66
C VAL A 38 -3.80 -1.91 5.93
N LEU A 39 -4.10 -2.63 7.00
CA LEU A 39 -3.37 -2.52 8.26
C LEU A 39 -2.51 -3.77 8.41
N ILE A 40 -1.26 -3.54 8.77
CA ILE A 40 -0.25 -4.59 8.90
C ILE A 40 0.06 -4.79 10.38
N GLU A 41 0.17 -6.03 10.81
CA GLU A 41 0.56 -6.33 12.19
C GLU A 41 1.92 -5.71 12.50
N GLY A 42 2.00 -5.00 13.62
CA GLY A 42 3.23 -4.34 14.06
C GLY A 42 3.41 -2.91 13.56
N TYR A 43 2.49 -2.41 12.73
CA TYR A 43 2.56 -1.04 12.21
C TYR A 43 1.33 -0.25 12.65
N GLU A 44 1.53 1.01 13.03
CA GLU A 44 0.44 1.89 13.47
C GLU A 44 -0.16 2.70 12.34
N VAL A 45 0.55 2.87 11.23
CA VAL A 45 0.08 3.66 10.09
C VAL A 45 -0.53 2.77 9.04
N PRO A 46 -1.56 3.26 8.30
CA PRO A 46 -2.16 2.48 7.23
C PRO A 46 -1.26 2.43 6.01
N PHE A 47 -1.40 1.35 5.23
CA PHE A 47 -0.75 1.17 3.93
C PHE A 47 -1.82 1.31 2.86
N LYS A 48 -1.61 2.19 1.89
CA LYS A 48 -2.61 2.52 0.87
C LYS A 48 -2.10 2.29 -0.54
N TYR A 49 -3.01 1.81 -1.40
CA TYR A 49 -2.76 1.68 -2.82
C TYR A 49 -4.09 1.68 -3.56
N LYS A 50 -4.05 1.87 -4.89
CA LYS A 50 -5.26 1.84 -5.70
C LYS A 50 -5.05 0.93 -6.92
N ARG A 51 -6.14 0.32 -7.37
CA ARG A 51 -6.15 -0.55 -8.55
C ARG A 51 -7.44 -0.33 -9.31
N GLN A 52 -7.43 -0.67 -10.60
CA GLN A 52 -8.64 -0.57 -11.43
C GLN A 52 -9.53 -1.80 -11.35
N LYS A 53 -8.99 -2.94 -10.93
CA LYS A 53 -9.73 -4.19 -10.81
C LYS A 53 -10.04 -4.51 -9.36
N ASP A 54 -11.14 -5.22 -9.15
CA ASP A 54 -11.48 -5.77 -7.84
C ASP A 54 -10.66 -7.04 -7.61
N TYR A 55 -10.02 -7.12 -6.47
CA TYR A 55 -9.28 -8.29 -6.03
C TYR A 55 -9.85 -8.79 -4.72
N LYS A 56 -9.64 -10.06 -4.43
CA LYS A 56 -10.01 -10.61 -3.14
C LYS A 56 -9.35 -9.84 -2.00
N SER A 57 -10.05 -9.73 -0.88
CA SER A 57 -9.48 -9.17 0.34
C SER A 57 -8.23 -9.94 0.73
N LEU A 58 -7.20 -9.21 1.15
CA LEU A 58 -5.96 -9.79 1.62
C LEU A 58 -5.94 -9.97 3.15
N GLN A 59 -7.07 -9.71 3.82
CA GLN A 59 -7.14 -9.85 5.27
C GLN A 59 -6.74 -11.27 5.69
N GLY A 60 -5.79 -11.34 6.63
CA GLY A 60 -5.26 -12.60 7.11
C GLY A 60 -4.12 -13.17 6.26
N ALA A 61 -3.84 -12.60 5.10
CA ALA A 61 -2.77 -13.07 4.23
C ALA A 61 -1.41 -12.50 4.65
N SER A 62 -0.35 -13.22 4.28
CA SER A 62 1.02 -12.70 4.34
C SER A 62 1.41 -12.17 2.97
N VAL A 63 2.00 -11.00 2.94
CA VAL A 63 2.36 -10.33 1.68
C VAL A 63 3.79 -9.84 1.69
N ASP A 64 4.35 -9.73 0.49
CA ASP A 64 5.60 -9.03 0.25
C ASP A 64 5.24 -7.73 -0.42
N MET A 65 5.87 -6.63 -0.02
CA MET A 65 5.53 -5.34 -0.56
C MET A 65 6.72 -4.40 -0.65
N ILE A 66 6.56 -3.41 -1.51
CA ILE A 66 7.49 -2.28 -1.65
C ILE A 66 6.65 -1.04 -1.39
N TYR A 67 7.11 -0.19 -0.51
CA TYR A 67 6.37 1.00 -0.12
C TYR A 67 7.30 2.12 0.32
N TYR A 68 6.74 3.31 0.49
CA TYR A 68 7.46 4.45 1.04
C TYR A 68 6.52 5.32 1.87
N PRO A 69 7.07 6.06 2.85
CA PRO A 69 6.25 6.98 3.65
C PRO A 69 5.74 8.15 2.81
N ASP A 70 4.50 8.54 3.05
CA ASP A 70 3.89 9.68 2.39
C ASP A 70 2.94 10.36 3.37
N LYS A 71 2.39 11.48 2.97
CA LYS A 71 1.46 12.25 3.80
C LYS A 71 0.31 12.75 2.95
N GLU A 72 -0.86 12.88 3.57
CA GLU A 72 -2.01 13.51 2.92
C GLU A 72 -2.64 14.52 3.87
N THR A 73 -3.23 15.57 3.30
CA THR A 73 -3.92 16.59 4.07
C THR A 73 -5.43 16.43 3.86
N ILE A 74 -6.16 16.22 4.94
CA ILE A 74 -7.61 16.06 4.93
C ILE A 74 -8.19 17.07 5.94
N ALA A 75 -9.06 17.95 5.47
CA ALA A 75 -9.71 18.96 6.31
C ALA A 75 -8.70 19.79 7.12
N GLY A 76 -7.56 20.15 6.53
CA GLY A 76 -6.52 20.93 7.17
C GLY A 76 -5.60 20.15 8.10
N MET A 77 -5.83 18.84 8.25
CA MET A 77 -5.00 17.99 9.10
C MET A 77 -4.10 17.09 8.24
N GLU A 78 -2.87 16.92 8.70
CA GLU A 78 -1.89 16.09 8.01
C GLU A 78 -1.88 14.67 8.58
N PHE A 79 -2.00 13.69 7.70
CA PHE A 79 -2.02 12.27 8.07
C PHE A 79 -0.87 11.54 7.38
N GLU A 80 -0.13 10.76 8.14
CA GLU A 80 0.93 9.91 7.62
C GLU A 80 0.36 8.57 7.19
N TYR A 81 0.88 8.04 6.08
CA TYR A 81 0.54 6.70 5.60
C TYR A 81 1.70 6.14 4.79
N MET A 82 1.65 4.85 4.51
CA MET A 82 2.63 4.20 3.65
C MET A 82 2.02 3.99 2.27
N LYS A 83 2.67 4.52 1.25
CA LYS A 83 2.21 4.35 -0.13
C LYS A 83 2.81 3.07 -0.69
N VAL A 84 1.93 2.12 -1.03
CA VAL A 84 2.35 0.82 -1.56
C VAL A 84 2.56 0.94 -3.06
N VAL A 85 3.74 0.57 -3.51
CA VAL A 85 4.13 0.56 -4.92
C VAL A 85 3.87 -0.81 -5.53
N LYS A 86 4.15 -1.86 -4.76
CA LYS A 86 3.96 -3.24 -5.21
C LYS A 86 3.56 -4.10 -4.01
N ILE A 87 2.58 -4.98 -4.21
CA ILE A 87 2.14 -5.91 -3.19
C ILE A 87 1.77 -7.25 -3.83
N ASN A 88 2.30 -8.33 -3.28
CA ASN A 88 2.05 -9.69 -3.73
C ASN A 88 1.90 -10.60 -2.52
N ILE A 89 1.11 -11.65 -2.67
CA ILE A 89 1.02 -12.69 -1.65
C ILE A 89 2.37 -13.40 -1.57
N SER A 90 2.83 -13.57 -0.33
CA SER A 90 4.10 -14.23 -0.06
C SER A 90 4.07 -15.72 -0.39
#